data_1a2bfcee125618fb4851b320e600a6a3
#
_entry.id   1a2bfcee125618fb4851b320e600a6a3
#
_cell.length_a   1.000
_cell.length_b   1.000
_cell.length_c   1.000
_cell.angle_alpha   90.00
_cell.angle_beta   90.00
_cell.angle_gamma   90.00
#
_symmetry.space_group_name_H-M   'P 1'
#
loop_
_entity.id
_entity.type
_entity.pdbx_description
1 polymer ?
#
loop_
_entity_poly.entity_id
_entity_poly.type
_entity_poly.pdbx_seq_one_letter_code
_entity_poly.pdbx_strand_id
1 'polypeptide(L)'
;MKIFWICGQHTVNESIKNSKRKIVQVICKQDSLTEKLCNTHNIKYQYYKHKDENKIVKNNEQITHQNTFAQIEELPNQNLKDISQSSKINFIALENITDVRNIGSIIRTSVCFGIQGLIIEKKNFKSDSMEIFKTASGAMEYIDIYVVSNLNQSLRDIKKKNFFIYGFDSNQGQDFDENSIENNNNVFVLGSEGSGLKELTKKNCDFLIKLNMANTIESLNVANACSAALGIFNYISNKKKAQ
;
A
#
# COMPACT_ATOMS: atom_id res chain seq x y z
N MET A 1 17.16 -1.94 -14.01
CA MET A 1 15.85 -1.46 -13.48
C MET A 1 14.77 -1.87 -14.46
N LYS A 2 13.62 -2.29 -13.96
CA LYS A 2 12.50 -2.71 -14.79
C LYS A 2 11.72 -1.49 -15.26
N ILE A 3 11.29 -1.48 -16.53
CA ILE A 3 10.45 -0.43 -17.11
C ILE A 3 9.08 -1.05 -17.42
N PHE A 4 8.00 -0.38 -17.01
CA PHE A 4 6.65 -0.87 -17.21
C PHE A 4 5.64 0.27 -17.33
N TRP A 5 4.42 -0.06 -17.76
CA TRP A 5 3.34 0.89 -17.93
C TRP A 5 2.43 0.94 -16.70
N ILE A 6 2.02 2.14 -16.34
CA ILE A 6 0.95 2.44 -15.38
C ILE A 6 -0.15 3.24 -16.07
N CYS A 7 -1.35 3.26 -15.52
CA CYS A 7 -2.47 3.99 -16.10
C CYS A 7 -3.35 4.70 -15.06
N GLY A 8 -4.15 5.63 -15.56
CA GLY A 8 -5.09 6.46 -14.79
C GLY A 8 -4.51 7.81 -14.40
N GLN A 9 -5.36 8.83 -14.54
CA GLN A 9 -4.92 10.22 -14.42
C GLN A 9 -4.26 10.53 -13.07
N HIS A 10 -4.88 10.13 -11.94
CA HIS A 10 -4.29 10.35 -10.63
C HIS A 10 -2.96 9.63 -10.45
N THR A 11 -2.88 8.35 -10.83
CA THR A 11 -1.67 7.55 -10.75
C THR A 11 -0.51 8.20 -11.50
N VAL A 12 -0.74 8.59 -12.75
CA VAL A 12 0.27 9.22 -13.60
C VAL A 12 0.68 10.59 -13.08
N ASN A 13 -0.29 11.40 -12.64
CA ASN A 13 0.00 12.74 -12.12
C ASN A 13 0.87 12.68 -10.84
N GLU A 14 0.57 11.76 -9.92
CA GLU A 14 1.38 11.61 -8.70
C GLU A 14 2.79 11.05 -9.02
N SER A 15 2.89 10.15 -10.00
CA SER A 15 4.21 9.67 -10.47
C SER A 15 5.06 10.80 -11.11
N ILE A 16 4.43 11.74 -11.83
CA ILE A 16 5.14 12.91 -12.39
C ILE A 16 5.66 13.83 -11.29
N LYS A 17 4.88 14.02 -10.21
CA LYS A 17 5.26 14.88 -9.08
C LYS A 17 6.38 14.29 -8.22
N ASN A 18 6.55 12.97 -8.23
CA ASN A 18 7.58 12.30 -7.44
C ASN A 18 8.95 12.47 -8.10
N SER A 19 9.80 13.31 -7.54
CA SER A 19 11.16 13.57 -8.06
C SER A 19 12.08 12.34 -8.10
N LYS A 20 11.77 11.30 -7.32
CA LYS A 20 12.51 10.02 -7.32
C LYS A 20 12.07 9.09 -8.46
N ARG A 21 10.89 9.34 -9.09
CA ARG A 21 10.32 8.51 -10.14
C ARG A 21 10.83 8.94 -11.51
N LYS A 22 11.54 8.07 -12.20
CA LYS A 22 11.93 8.33 -13.58
C LYS A 22 10.78 7.97 -14.52
N ILE A 23 10.31 8.97 -15.24
CA ILE A 23 9.28 8.84 -16.27
C ILE A 23 9.98 8.73 -17.63
N VAL A 24 9.69 7.68 -18.39
CA VAL A 24 10.25 7.45 -19.73
C VAL A 24 9.44 8.22 -20.77
N GLN A 25 8.11 8.07 -20.71
CA GLN A 25 7.16 8.78 -21.58
C GLN A 25 5.75 8.76 -20.98
N VAL A 26 4.94 9.71 -21.41
CA VAL A 26 3.54 9.84 -21.00
C VAL A 26 2.64 9.85 -22.24
N ILE A 27 1.44 9.27 -22.12
CA ILE A 27 0.34 9.38 -23.07
C ILE A 27 -0.84 9.98 -22.32
N CYS A 28 -1.37 11.11 -22.79
CA CYS A 28 -2.45 11.80 -22.10
C CYS A 28 -3.44 12.45 -23.08
N LYS A 29 -4.57 12.91 -22.55
CA LYS A 29 -5.51 13.75 -23.32
C LYS A 29 -4.93 15.16 -23.51
N GLN A 30 -5.30 15.79 -24.61
CA GLN A 30 -5.07 17.21 -24.85
C GLN A 30 -5.78 18.05 -23.77
N ASP A 31 -5.20 19.19 -23.43
CA ASP A 31 -5.71 20.15 -22.42
C ASP A 31 -5.93 19.55 -21.01
N SER A 32 -5.30 18.41 -20.72
CA SER A 32 -5.40 17.75 -19.42
C SER A 32 -4.41 18.31 -18.39
N LEU A 33 -4.73 18.06 -17.10
CA LEU A 33 -3.78 18.36 -16.02
C LEU A 33 -2.44 17.60 -16.22
N THR A 34 -2.51 16.37 -16.73
CA THR A 34 -1.33 15.55 -17.00
C THR A 34 -0.40 16.22 -18.02
N GLU A 35 -0.97 16.79 -19.10
CA GLU A 35 -0.19 17.54 -20.09
C GLU A 35 0.49 18.76 -19.44
N LYS A 36 -0.23 19.53 -18.65
CA LYS A 36 0.34 20.68 -17.92
C LYS A 36 1.51 20.27 -17.02
N LEU A 37 1.35 19.16 -16.29
CA LEU A 37 2.42 18.61 -15.44
C LEU A 37 3.64 18.16 -16.28
N CYS A 38 3.42 17.51 -17.43
CA CYS A 38 4.50 17.12 -18.33
C CYS A 38 5.30 18.34 -18.82
N ASN A 39 4.61 19.41 -19.19
CA ASN A 39 5.26 20.67 -19.63
C ASN A 39 6.07 21.29 -18.47
N THR A 40 5.50 21.33 -17.26
CA THR A 40 6.19 21.88 -16.08
C THR A 40 7.46 21.09 -15.70
N HIS A 41 7.44 19.78 -15.85
CA HIS A 41 8.55 18.90 -15.49
C HIS A 41 9.44 18.49 -16.67
N ASN A 42 9.25 19.05 -17.87
CA ASN A 42 9.99 18.73 -19.10
C ASN A 42 9.96 17.23 -19.47
N ILE A 43 8.80 16.59 -19.28
CA ILE A 43 8.60 15.17 -19.57
C ILE A 43 8.06 15.01 -20.98
N LYS A 44 8.63 14.08 -21.76
CA LYS A 44 8.12 13.75 -23.09
C LYS A 44 6.73 13.12 -23.01
N TYR A 45 5.80 13.64 -23.81
CA TYR A 45 4.44 13.07 -23.89
C TYR A 45 3.93 13.04 -25.33
N GLN A 46 2.89 12.27 -25.54
CA GLN A 46 2.10 12.25 -26.78
C GLN A 46 0.61 12.22 -26.44
N TYR A 47 -0.22 12.69 -27.38
CA TYR A 47 -1.65 12.62 -27.21
C TYR A 47 -2.16 11.21 -27.42
N TYR A 48 -3.13 10.81 -26.58
CA TYR A 48 -3.77 9.50 -26.63
C TYR A 48 -4.43 9.24 -27.98
N LYS A 49 -4.19 8.03 -28.52
CA LYS A 49 -4.88 7.47 -29.68
C LYS A 49 -5.38 6.09 -29.32
N HIS A 50 -6.56 5.70 -29.82
CA HIS A 50 -7.15 4.39 -29.46
C HIS A 50 -6.22 3.18 -29.73
N LYS A 51 -5.37 3.26 -30.74
CA LYS A 51 -4.37 2.21 -31.02
C LYS A 51 -3.31 2.03 -29.93
N ASP A 52 -3.11 3.02 -29.06
CA ASP A 52 -2.10 2.96 -28.01
C ASP A 52 -2.54 2.02 -26.89
N GLU A 53 -3.84 1.96 -26.60
CA GLU A 53 -4.44 1.05 -25.63
C GLU A 53 -4.12 -0.41 -25.93
N ASN A 54 -4.34 -0.84 -27.18
CA ASN A 54 -4.09 -2.22 -27.62
C ASN A 54 -2.61 -2.66 -27.50
N LYS A 55 -1.68 -1.69 -27.45
CA LYS A 55 -0.25 -1.96 -27.28
C LYS A 55 0.17 -2.05 -25.83
N ILE A 56 -0.53 -1.33 -24.95
CA ILE A 56 -0.17 -1.13 -23.53
C ILE A 56 -0.94 -2.11 -22.65
N VAL A 57 -2.24 -2.22 -22.87
CA VAL A 57 -3.11 -3.13 -22.09
C VAL A 57 -3.08 -4.50 -22.75
N LYS A 58 -2.40 -5.45 -22.10
CA LYS A 58 -2.31 -6.83 -22.57
C LYS A 58 -3.54 -7.60 -22.10
N ASN A 59 -3.99 -8.56 -22.93
CA ASN A 59 -4.99 -9.59 -22.56
C ASN A 59 -6.41 -9.11 -22.23
N ASN A 60 -6.98 -8.14 -22.96
CA ASN A 60 -8.38 -7.70 -22.76
C ASN A 60 -8.73 -7.34 -21.30
N GLU A 61 -7.76 -6.93 -20.51
CA GLU A 61 -8.01 -6.44 -19.15
C GLU A 61 -8.84 -5.15 -19.23
N GLN A 62 -10.05 -5.16 -18.70
CA GLN A 62 -10.90 -3.97 -18.60
C GLN A 62 -10.39 -3.05 -17.48
N ILE A 63 -9.31 -2.33 -17.73
CA ILE A 63 -8.78 -1.34 -16.79
C ILE A 63 -9.27 0.05 -17.20
N THR A 64 -9.93 0.76 -16.29
CA THR A 64 -10.35 2.14 -16.51
C THR A 64 -9.13 3.08 -16.50
N HIS A 65 -8.52 3.32 -17.67
CA HIS A 65 -7.27 4.09 -17.80
C HIS A 65 -7.46 5.60 -17.99
N GLN A 66 -8.69 6.08 -18.22
CA GLN A 66 -8.99 7.50 -18.42
C GLN A 66 -8.17 8.14 -19.56
N ASN A 67 -7.72 7.34 -20.54
CA ASN A 67 -6.85 7.71 -21.65
C ASN A 67 -5.51 8.35 -21.20
N THR A 68 -5.00 7.90 -20.04
CA THR A 68 -3.77 8.42 -19.46
C THR A 68 -2.88 7.27 -19.02
N PHE A 69 -1.65 7.24 -19.54
CA PHE A 69 -0.65 6.21 -19.30
C PHE A 69 0.71 6.86 -19.07
N ALA A 70 1.56 6.21 -18.29
CA ALA A 70 2.97 6.54 -18.20
C ALA A 70 3.81 5.26 -18.24
N GLN A 71 4.94 5.34 -18.92
CA GLN A 71 6.00 4.34 -18.84
C GLN A 71 7.02 4.83 -17.81
N ILE A 72 7.23 4.04 -16.78
CA ILE A 72 8.06 4.42 -15.63
C ILE A 72 9.15 3.38 -15.36
N GLU A 73 10.23 3.82 -14.72
CA GLU A 73 11.21 2.91 -14.11
C GLU A 73 10.75 2.50 -12.71
N GLU A 74 11.01 1.24 -12.34
CA GLU A 74 10.76 0.74 -11.00
C GLU A 74 11.61 1.49 -9.97
N LEU A 75 11.01 1.88 -8.85
CA LEU A 75 11.77 2.39 -7.71
C LEU A 75 12.57 1.26 -7.04
N PRO A 76 13.75 1.56 -6.49
CA PRO A 76 14.54 0.56 -5.78
C PRO A 76 13.77 0.01 -4.58
N ASN A 77 13.84 -1.30 -4.38
CA ASN A 77 13.30 -1.94 -3.19
C ASN A 77 13.99 -1.43 -1.94
N GLN A 78 13.21 -1.12 -0.93
CA GLN A 78 13.72 -0.74 0.39
C GLN A 78 14.13 -1.98 1.19
N ASN A 79 15.10 -1.82 2.08
CA ASN A 79 15.54 -2.88 2.96
C ASN A 79 15.16 -2.56 4.41
N LEU A 80 14.51 -3.50 5.09
CA LEU A 80 14.14 -3.36 6.50
C LEU A 80 15.34 -3.10 7.44
N LYS A 81 16.56 -3.49 7.00
CA LYS A 81 17.78 -3.23 7.78
C LYS A 81 18.12 -1.74 7.84
N ASP A 82 17.77 -0.99 6.80
CA ASP A 82 18.15 0.42 6.62
C ASP A 82 17.15 1.40 7.26
N ILE A 83 16.12 0.88 7.95
CA ILE A 83 15.14 1.72 8.66
C ILE A 83 15.84 2.52 9.74
N SER A 84 15.77 3.85 9.61
CA SER A 84 16.23 4.80 10.63
C SER A 84 15.22 4.90 11.77
N GLN A 85 15.72 5.00 13.01
CA GLN A 85 14.88 5.17 14.21
C GLN A 85 14.64 6.64 14.58
N SER A 86 14.93 7.57 13.67
CA SER A 86 14.91 9.02 13.97
C SER A 86 13.52 9.65 14.08
N SER A 87 12.46 8.96 13.63
CA SER A 87 11.08 9.45 13.70
C SER A 87 10.11 8.28 13.92
N LYS A 88 8.92 8.59 14.46
CA LYS A 88 7.85 7.59 14.58
C LYS A 88 7.43 7.08 13.21
N ILE A 89 7.53 5.77 13.01
CA ILE A 89 7.23 5.10 11.76
C ILE A 89 6.16 4.04 11.99
N ASN A 90 5.16 4.01 11.13
CA ASN A 90 4.13 2.99 11.13
C ASN A 90 4.15 2.22 9.81
N PHE A 91 4.08 0.92 9.89
CA PHE A 91 4.06 0.01 8.75
C PHE A 91 2.78 -0.81 8.73
N ILE A 92 2.44 -1.26 7.53
CA ILE A 92 1.45 -2.32 7.34
C ILE A 92 2.16 -3.56 6.78
N ALA A 93 1.76 -4.73 7.23
CA ALA A 93 2.29 -6.00 6.77
C ALA A 93 1.16 -6.90 6.28
N LEU A 94 1.34 -7.53 5.12
CA LEU A 94 0.31 -8.35 4.49
C LEU A 94 0.71 -9.81 4.46
N GLU A 95 -0.09 -10.67 5.10
CA GLU A 95 0.09 -12.11 5.09
C GLU A 95 -0.86 -12.80 4.12
N ASN A 96 -0.31 -13.40 3.07
CA ASN A 96 -1.05 -14.17 2.05
C ASN A 96 -2.21 -13.42 1.38
N ILE A 97 -2.13 -12.11 1.25
CA ILE A 97 -3.06 -11.34 0.44
C ILE A 97 -2.55 -11.36 -1.00
N THR A 98 -3.33 -11.91 -1.92
CA THR A 98 -2.96 -12.13 -3.32
C THR A 98 -3.79 -11.31 -4.31
N ASP A 99 -4.98 -10.85 -3.92
CA ASP A 99 -5.80 -9.98 -4.77
C ASP A 99 -5.13 -8.61 -4.92
N VAL A 100 -4.74 -8.31 -6.13
CA VAL A 100 -4.06 -7.04 -6.50
C VAL A 100 -4.90 -5.80 -6.21
N ARG A 101 -6.23 -5.91 -6.26
CA ARG A 101 -7.15 -4.81 -5.94
C ARG A 101 -7.18 -4.55 -4.44
N ASN A 102 -7.21 -5.59 -3.63
CA ASN A 102 -7.09 -5.43 -2.18
C ASN A 102 -5.74 -4.83 -1.80
N ILE A 103 -4.64 -5.30 -2.38
CA ILE A 103 -3.30 -4.72 -2.15
C ILE A 103 -3.29 -3.23 -2.50
N GLY A 104 -3.76 -2.84 -3.70
CA GLY A 104 -3.81 -1.44 -4.11
C GLY A 104 -4.69 -0.57 -3.20
N SER A 105 -5.85 -1.07 -2.78
CA SER A 105 -6.76 -0.38 -1.86
C SER A 105 -6.14 -0.20 -0.47
N ILE A 106 -5.47 -1.22 0.05
CA ILE A 106 -4.74 -1.16 1.33
C ILE A 106 -3.61 -0.12 1.25
N ILE A 107 -2.83 -0.09 0.17
CA ILE A 107 -1.78 0.92 -0.04
C ILE A 107 -2.38 2.32 0.00
N ARG A 108 -3.48 2.56 -0.72
CA ARG A 108 -4.16 3.85 -0.74
C ARG A 108 -4.62 4.28 0.66
N THR A 109 -5.31 3.40 1.36
CA THR A 109 -5.78 3.63 2.73
C THR A 109 -4.61 3.91 3.67
N SER A 110 -3.54 3.12 3.58
CA SER A 110 -2.34 3.25 4.40
C SER A 110 -1.72 4.64 4.28
N VAL A 111 -1.54 5.14 3.06
CA VAL A 111 -1.02 6.50 2.82
C VAL A 111 -1.95 7.56 3.40
N CYS A 112 -3.27 7.44 3.24
CA CYS A 112 -4.25 8.38 3.80
C CYS A 112 -4.18 8.47 5.33
N PHE A 113 -3.79 7.38 6.01
CA PHE A 113 -3.62 7.35 7.47
C PHE A 113 -2.16 7.50 7.93
N GLY A 114 -1.27 7.96 7.05
CA GLY A 114 0.12 8.27 7.41
C GLY A 114 0.98 7.04 7.70
N ILE A 115 0.70 5.91 7.08
CA ILE A 115 1.56 4.73 7.08
C ILE A 115 2.69 4.95 6.08
N GLN A 116 3.95 4.75 6.50
CA GLN A 116 5.12 5.02 5.68
C GLN A 116 5.63 3.82 4.90
N GLY A 117 5.29 2.58 5.30
CA GLY A 117 5.82 1.41 4.61
C GLY A 117 4.87 0.23 4.57
N LEU A 118 4.99 -0.55 3.50
CA LEU A 118 4.31 -1.82 3.29
C LEU A 118 5.32 -2.97 3.30
N ILE A 119 5.11 -3.96 4.16
CA ILE A 119 5.87 -5.22 4.18
C ILE A 119 5.04 -6.30 3.52
N ILE A 120 5.55 -6.91 2.45
CA ILE A 120 4.84 -7.93 1.69
C ILE A 120 5.78 -9.02 1.19
N GLU A 121 5.32 -10.28 1.16
CA GLU A 121 6.11 -11.39 0.63
C GLU A 121 6.22 -11.32 -0.90
N LYS A 122 7.42 -11.58 -1.42
CA LYS A 122 7.73 -11.54 -2.85
C LYS A 122 6.77 -12.37 -3.71
N LYS A 123 6.30 -13.52 -3.21
CA LYS A 123 5.37 -14.39 -3.94
C LYS A 123 3.98 -13.77 -4.17
N ASN A 124 3.59 -12.79 -3.33
CA ASN A 124 2.28 -12.14 -3.33
C ASN A 124 2.29 -10.75 -3.98
N PHE A 125 3.46 -10.24 -4.37
CA PHE A 125 3.60 -8.89 -4.88
C PHE A 125 4.25 -8.82 -6.26
N LYS A 126 3.57 -8.14 -7.18
CA LYS A 126 4.08 -7.82 -8.51
C LYS A 126 4.28 -6.32 -8.60
N SER A 127 5.52 -5.87 -8.50
CA SER A 127 5.90 -4.45 -8.48
C SER A 127 5.51 -3.68 -9.76
N ASP A 128 5.25 -4.38 -10.86
CA ASP A 128 4.84 -3.84 -12.15
C ASP A 128 3.35 -4.05 -12.45
N SER A 129 2.55 -4.41 -11.46
CA SER A 129 1.11 -4.61 -11.65
C SER A 129 0.39 -3.28 -11.90
N MET A 130 -0.07 -3.09 -13.13
CA MET A 130 -0.88 -1.91 -13.51
C MET A 130 -2.13 -1.79 -12.65
N GLU A 131 -2.76 -2.90 -12.26
CA GLU A 131 -3.95 -2.94 -11.41
C GLU A 131 -3.66 -2.43 -9.98
N ILE A 132 -2.52 -2.80 -9.39
CA ILE A 132 -2.10 -2.28 -8.07
C ILE A 132 -1.93 -0.76 -8.15
N PHE A 133 -1.19 -0.26 -9.15
CA PHE A 133 -0.98 1.18 -9.34
C PHE A 133 -2.30 1.91 -9.56
N LYS A 134 -3.18 1.35 -10.39
CA LYS A 134 -4.49 1.94 -10.67
C LYS A 134 -5.36 2.04 -9.41
N THR A 135 -5.47 0.94 -8.65
CA THR A 135 -6.29 0.89 -7.44
C THR A 135 -5.70 1.75 -6.31
N ALA A 136 -4.38 1.78 -6.18
CA ALA A 136 -3.68 2.66 -5.24
C ALA A 136 -3.82 4.15 -5.60
N SER A 137 -4.22 4.49 -6.85
CA SER A 137 -4.57 5.86 -7.27
C SER A 137 -3.50 6.91 -6.91
N GLY A 138 -2.23 6.60 -7.18
CA GLY A 138 -1.07 7.45 -6.92
C GLY A 138 -0.39 7.22 -5.56
N ALA A 139 -1.01 6.51 -4.63
CA ALA A 139 -0.43 6.27 -3.31
C ALA A 139 0.88 5.47 -3.33
N MET A 140 1.16 4.72 -4.41
CA MET A 140 2.44 4.05 -4.62
C MET A 140 3.66 4.98 -4.60
N GLU A 141 3.45 6.27 -4.79
CA GLU A 141 4.52 7.27 -4.79
C GLU A 141 4.86 7.81 -3.39
N TYR A 142 4.05 7.46 -2.37
CA TYR A 142 4.12 8.00 -1.02
C TYR A 142 4.38 6.94 0.06
N ILE A 143 4.61 5.69 -0.32
CA ILE A 143 4.83 4.59 0.61
C ILE A 143 6.06 3.78 0.19
N ASP A 144 6.91 3.43 1.14
CA ASP A 144 8.05 2.55 0.89
C ASP A 144 7.59 1.09 0.84
N ILE A 145 8.03 0.34 -0.17
CA ILE A 145 7.68 -1.08 -0.32
C ILE A 145 8.87 -1.95 0.08
N TYR A 146 8.64 -2.80 1.08
CA TYR A 146 9.59 -3.78 1.60
C TYR A 146 9.18 -5.18 1.15
N VAL A 147 9.75 -5.63 0.04
CA VAL A 147 9.51 -6.98 -0.49
C VAL A 147 10.41 -7.97 0.24
N VAL A 148 9.80 -8.90 0.99
CA VAL A 148 10.53 -9.84 1.84
C VAL A 148 10.34 -11.29 1.37
N SER A 149 11.29 -12.16 1.69
CA SER A 149 11.17 -13.60 1.40
C SER A 149 10.34 -14.35 2.44
N ASN A 150 10.37 -13.89 3.70
CA ASN A 150 9.68 -14.53 4.82
C ASN A 150 9.15 -13.44 5.78
N LEU A 151 7.83 -13.30 5.82
CA LEU A 151 7.17 -12.30 6.65
C LEU A 151 7.48 -12.49 8.14
N ASN A 152 7.37 -13.72 8.64
CA ASN A 152 7.58 -13.98 10.06
C ASN A 152 9.00 -13.69 10.53
N GLN A 153 10.01 -13.97 9.70
CA GLN A 153 11.38 -13.56 10.00
C GLN A 153 11.51 -12.03 10.02
N SER A 154 10.89 -11.36 9.06
CA SER A 154 10.90 -9.89 8.98
C SER A 154 10.23 -9.23 10.18
N LEU A 155 9.12 -9.81 10.68
CA LEU A 155 8.45 -9.33 11.89
C LEU A 155 9.36 -9.49 13.13
N ARG A 156 10.07 -10.60 13.28
CA ARG A 156 11.05 -10.77 14.36
C ARG A 156 12.21 -9.78 14.28
N ASP A 157 12.69 -9.49 13.08
CA ASP A 157 13.82 -8.58 12.90
C ASP A 157 13.43 -7.12 13.13
N ILE A 158 12.22 -6.71 12.73
CA ILE A 158 11.72 -5.35 12.99
C ILE A 158 11.37 -5.14 14.48
N LYS A 159 10.95 -6.19 15.18
CA LYS A 159 10.76 -6.17 16.64
C LYS A 159 12.03 -5.77 17.39
N LYS A 160 13.20 -6.25 16.95
CA LYS A 160 14.51 -5.85 17.51
C LYS A 160 14.83 -4.37 17.32
N LYS A 161 14.08 -3.68 16.46
CA LYS A 161 14.16 -2.23 16.22
C LYS A 161 13.08 -1.44 16.98
N ASN A 162 12.54 -1.99 18.06
CA ASN A 162 11.54 -1.36 18.90
C ASN A 162 10.22 -1.02 18.19
N PHE A 163 9.76 -1.93 17.30
CA PHE A 163 8.42 -1.88 16.75
C PHE A 163 7.48 -2.77 17.53
N PHE A 164 6.28 -2.30 17.81
CA PHE A 164 5.16 -3.10 18.30
C PHE A 164 4.35 -3.67 17.15
N ILE A 165 4.00 -4.94 17.23
CA ILE A 165 3.31 -5.66 16.17
C ILE A 165 1.86 -5.94 16.61
N TYR A 166 0.92 -5.40 15.84
CA TYR A 166 -0.51 -5.55 16.02
C TYR A 166 -1.07 -6.45 14.92
N GLY A 167 -1.51 -7.66 15.29
CA GLY A 167 -2.17 -8.57 14.37
C GLY A 167 -3.69 -8.39 14.42
N PHE A 168 -4.34 -8.25 13.28
CA PHE A 168 -5.80 -8.19 13.23
C PHE A 168 -6.38 -9.58 12.97
N ASP A 169 -7.20 -10.05 13.92
CA ASP A 169 -7.85 -11.35 13.89
C ASP A 169 -9.33 -11.21 14.27
N SER A 170 -10.23 -11.82 13.49
CA SER A 170 -11.67 -11.73 13.73
C SER A 170 -12.15 -12.58 14.92
N ASN A 171 -11.40 -13.65 15.24
CA ASN A 171 -11.80 -14.65 16.21
C ASN A 171 -11.10 -14.51 17.56
N GLN A 172 -9.88 -13.97 17.57
CA GLN A 172 -9.04 -13.87 18.76
C GLN A 172 -8.50 -12.46 18.87
N GLY A 173 -8.50 -11.91 20.07
CA GLY A 173 -7.92 -10.60 20.33
C GLY A 173 -8.73 -9.78 21.31
N GLN A 174 -8.08 -8.73 21.80
CA GLN A 174 -8.69 -7.69 22.60
C GLN A 174 -9.30 -6.61 21.72
N ASP A 175 -10.18 -5.82 22.26
CA ASP A 175 -10.73 -4.64 21.58
C ASP A 175 -9.61 -3.64 21.32
N PHE A 176 -9.72 -2.93 20.20
CA PHE A 176 -8.77 -1.88 19.84
C PHE A 176 -9.15 -0.59 20.55
N ASP A 177 -8.59 -0.39 21.74
CA ASP A 177 -8.87 0.73 22.62
C ASP A 177 -7.63 1.62 22.87
N GLU A 178 -7.79 2.64 23.71
CA GLU A 178 -6.72 3.59 24.05
C GLU A 178 -5.52 2.92 24.73
N ASN A 179 -5.74 1.83 25.47
CA ASN A 179 -4.68 1.12 26.20
C ASN A 179 -3.89 0.20 25.28
N SER A 180 -4.48 -0.19 24.15
CA SER A 180 -3.87 -1.08 23.18
C SER A 180 -2.82 -0.41 22.30
N ILE A 181 -2.73 0.93 22.29
CA ILE A 181 -1.84 1.66 21.39
C ILE A 181 -0.63 2.20 22.14
N GLU A 182 0.52 1.66 21.83
CA GLU A 182 1.81 2.20 22.26
C GLU A 182 2.22 3.40 21.39
N ASN A 183 2.81 4.42 22.04
CA ASN A 183 3.28 5.61 21.33
C ASN A 183 4.66 5.39 20.70
N ASN A 184 4.83 4.27 20.03
CA ASN A 184 6.07 3.80 19.41
C ASN A 184 5.91 3.59 17.91
N ASN A 185 6.91 2.99 17.28
CA ASN A 185 6.84 2.48 15.92
C ASN A 185 5.92 1.25 15.89
N ASN A 186 5.02 1.17 14.93
CA ASN A 186 4.02 0.11 14.88
C ASN A 186 4.03 -0.61 13.52
N VAL A 187 3.74 -1.91 13.57
CA VAL A 187 3.44 -2.73 12.40
C VAL A 187 2.05 -3.31 12.55
N PHE A 188 1.16 -3.01 11.61
CA PHE A 188 -0.20 -3.54 11.55
C PHE A 188 -0.24 -4.71 10.59
N VAL A 189 -0.52 -5.92 11.07
CA VAL A 189 -0.50 -7.14 10.27
C VAL A 189 -1.91 -7.57 9.91
N LEU A 190 -2.17 -7.67 8.62
CA LEU A 190 -3.44 -8.13 8.07
C LEU A 190 -3.26 -9.50 7.42
N GLY A 191 -4.14 -10.42 7.74
CA GLY A 191 -4.21 -11.77 7.16
C GLY A 191 -5.11 -11.84 5.94
N SER A 192 -5.10 -13.02 5.27
CA SER A 192 -5.99 -13.30 4.15
C SER A 192 -7.46 -13.39 4.55
N GLU A 193 -8.37 -13.13 3.60
CA GLU A 193 -9.83 -13.08 3.84
C GLU A 193 -10.41 -14.38 4.40
N GLY A 194 -9.90 -15.54 4.03
CA GLY A 194 -10.47 -16.82 4.48
C GLY A 194 -9.83 -17.35 5.76
N SER A 195 -8.50 -17.39 5.82
CA SER A 195 -7.77 -18.02 6.92
C SER A 195 -7.26 -17.07 7.99
N GLY A 196 -7.41 -15.74 7.77
CA GLY A 196 -6.88 -14.74 8.70
C GLY A 196 -5.35 -14.80 8.80
N LEU A 197 -4.84 -14.54 9.99
CA LEU A 197 -3.42 -14.67 10.32
C LEU A 197 -3.07 -16.13 10.68
N LYS A 198 -1.92 -16.59 10.21
CA LYS A 198 -1.39 -17.89 10.61
C LYS A 198 -0.97 -17.90 12.08
N GLU A 199 -1.03 -19.05 12.72
CA GLU A 199 -0.67 -19.22 14.14
C GLU A 199 0.76 -18.73 14.45
N LEU A 200 1.72 -18.96 13.55
CA LEU A 200 3.08 -18.44 13.73
C LEU A 200 3.14 -16.92 13.70
N THR A 201 2.33 -16.28 12.86
CA THR A 201 2.25 -14.83 12.77
C THR A 201 1.57 -14.26 14.02
N LYS A 202 0.49 -14.87 14.49
CA LYS A 202 -0.16 -14.49 15.76
C LYS A 202 0.83 -14.53 16.93
N LYS A 203 1.66 -15.57 17.02
CA LYS A 203 2.72 -15.70 18.06
C LYS A 203 3.80 -14.62 17.97
N ASN A 204 4.03 -14.04 16.81
CA ASN A 204 4.99 -12.95 16.60
C ASN A 204 4.38 -11.57 16.92
N CYS A 205 3.06 -11.44 17.00
CA CYS A 205 2.39 -10.20 17.40
C CYS A 205 2.56 -9.93 18.90
N ASP A 206 2.68 -8.66 19.25
CA ASP A 206 2.62 -8.21 20.65
C ASP A 206 1.18 -8.10 21.12
N PHE A 207 0.29 -7.71 20.20
CA PHE A 207 -1.13 -7.57 20.44
C PHE A 207 -1.91 -8.24 19.30
N LEU A 208 -2.93 -9.00 19.66
CA LEU A 208 -3.98 -9.43 18.75
C LEU A 208 -5.18 -8.54 18.97
N ILE A 209 -5.64 -7.90 17.90
CA ILE A 209 -6.73 -6.91 17.91
C ILE A 209 -7.92 -7.45 17.15
N LYS A 210 -9.08 -7.34 17.77
CA LYS A 210 -10.37 -7.66 17.17
C LYS A 210 -11.10 -6.38 16.81
N LEU A 211 -11.63 -6.34 15.58
CA LEU A 211 -12.60 -5.32 15.18
C LEU A 211 -14.01 -5.78 15.56
N ASN A 212 -14.70 -5.01 16.36
CA ASN A 212 -16.07 -5.33 16.78
C ASN A 212 -17.02 -5.25 15.57
N MET A 213 -17.67 -6.37 15.28
CA MET A 213 -18.62 -6.53 14.19
C MET A 213 -19.91 -7.17 14.70
N ALA A 214 -21.03 -6.91 14.01
CA ALA A 214 -22.25 -7.66 14.23
C ALA A 214 -22.02 -9.11 13.75
N ASN A 215 -22.47 -10.10 14.55
CA ASN A 215 -22.24 -11.53 14.27
C ASN A 215 -23.03 -12.10 13.06
N THR A 216 -23.45 -11.25 12.15
CA THR A 216 -24.25 -11.63 10.98
C THR A 216 -23.39 -12.13 9.82
N ILE A 217 -22.15 -11.66 9.72
CA ILE A 217 -21.17 -12.03 8.70
C ILE A 217 -19.84 -12.33 9.39
N GLU A 218 -19.14 -13.38 8.92
CA GLU A 218 -17.92 -13.88 9.58
C GLU A 218 -16.72 -12.94 9.51
N SER A 219 -16.58 -12.15 8.44
CA SER A 219 -15.43 -11.25 8.25
C SER A 219 -15.73 -10.09 7.32
N LEU A 220 -14.95 -9.03 7.44
CA LEU A 220 -14.86 -7.94 6.47
C LEU A 220 -13.89 -8.30 5.35
N ASN A 221 -14.12 -7.73 4.16
CA ASN A 221 -13.06 -7.65 3.15
C ASN A 221 -11.80 -7.01 3.78
N VAL A 222 -10.63 -7.55 3.46
CA VAL A 222 -9.37 -7.16 4.10
C VAL A 222 -9.01 -5.67 3.91
N ALA A 223 -9.35 -5.06 2.77
CA ALA A 223 -9.13 -3.63 2.57
C ALA A 223 -10.08 -2.78 3.44
N ASN A 224 -11.32 -3.24 3.65
CA ASN A 224 -12.27 -2.59 4.56
C ASN A 224 -11.82 -2.76 6.03
N ALA A 225 -11.34 -3.94 6.40
CA ALA A 225 -10.77 -4.18 7.73
C ALA A 225 -9.55 -3.27 7.99
N CYS A 226 -8.67 -3.11 6.99
CA CYS A 226 -7.57 -2.15 7.04
C CYS A 226 -8.07 -0.72 7.30
N SER A 227 -9.09 -0.28 6.58
CA SER A 227 -9.64 1.08 6.71
C SER A 227 -10.23 1.32 8.10
N ALA A 228 -10.97 0.36 8.64
CA ALA A 228 -11.53 0.44 9.99
C ALA A 228 -10.41 0.47 11.05
N ALA A 229 -9.45 -0.44 10.96
CA ALA A 229 -8.34 -0.53 11.90
C ALA A 229 -7.49 0.74 11.95
N LEU A 230 -7.07 1.25 10.78
CA LEU A 230 -6.25 2.45 10.70
C LEU A 230 -7.04 3.72 11.07
N GLY A 231 -8.35 3.74 10.80
CA GLY A 231 -9.25 4.82 11.25
C GLY A 231 -9.33 4.90 12.77
N ILE A 232 -9.55 3.77 13.45
CA ILE A 232 -9.57 3.67 14.91
C ILE A 232 -8.21 4.06 15.48
N PHE A 233 -7.12 3.50 14.95
CA PHE A 233 -5.76 3.83 15.36
C PHE A 233 -5.48 5.34 15.28
N ASN A 234 -5.82 5.97 14.17
CA ASN A 234 -5.60 7.40 13.97
C ASN A 234 -6.43 8.25 14.95
N TYR A 235 -7.70 7.88 15.16
CA TYR A 235 -8.56 8.54 16.14
C TYR A 235 -7.96 8.50 17.55
N ILE A 236 -7.57 7.30 18.03
CA ILE A 236 -7.00 7.11 19.37
C ILE A 236 -5.65 7.84 19.49
N SER A 237 -4.78 7.74 18.47
CA SER A 237 -3.47 8.41 18.46
C SER A 237 -3.58 9.93 18.53
N ASN A 238 -4.58 10.53 17.87
CA ASN A 238 -4.82 11.95 17.91
C ASN A 238 -5.40 12.41 19.27
N LYS A 239 -6.28 11.62 19.87
CA LYS A 239 -6.81 11.88 21.22
C LYS A 239 -5.70 11.90 22.27
N LYS A 240 -4.77 10.93 22.24
CA LYS A 240 -3.60 10.88 23.13
C LYS A 240 -2.63 12.08 22.99
N LYS A 241 -2.57 12.69 21.82
CA LYS A 241 -1.73 13.89 21.60
C LYS A 241 -2.38 15.18 22.11
N ALA A 242 -3.70 15.16 22.29
CA ALA A 242 -4.47 16.32 22.75
C ALA A 242 -4.61 16.40 24.31
N GLN A 243 -4.20 15.33 24.99
CA GLN A 243 -4.09 15.25 26.46
C GLN A 243 -2.66 15.56 26.89
#